data_f642efb46a600cf587ad1e7b7e49a020
#
_entry.id   f642efb46a600cf587ad1e7b7e49a020
#
_cell.length_a   1.000
_cell.length_b   1.000
_cell.length_c   1.000
_cell.angle_alpha   90.00
_cell.angle_beta   90.00
_cell.angle_gamma   90.00
#
_symmetry.space_group_name_H-M   'P 1'
#
loop_
_entity.id
_entity.type
_entity.pdbx_description
1 polymer ?
#
loop_
_entity_poly.entity_id
_entity_poly.type
_entity_poly.pdbx_seq_one_letter_code
_entity_poly.pdbx_strand_id
1 'polypeptide(L)'
;MSSVIYPVTNLKSVEQINIVRGKGVYVYDDTGNQYLEGLSGLWCSALGYGNEELIEAISSQLHTLSYSHLFGGRTHPVVMELADRLAAMVPVKDARVFFSNSGSEANDSQIKMLRYYANAIGKPEKKKIIALDRGYHGVTVAAAALTGLPVMHSHFDLPVDALGILRADCPHYFRGRVDAETEEEFVERLLKNLQQLIHDEGADTIVAFVAEPLMGAGGVVVSPQGYLPQVQSLLNENDIFLWADEVICGFGRTGSDFGSTTMGIQPDIMSLAKQLSSAYVPISAAVIPGAMYEAMIDQSAEVGVFGHGYTYTGHPVACAAALKALEIYERDGLFARAAKQGAYLQSRLQEFASHELVGEVRGKGLIGAVELVADKGTGQAFA
;
A
#
# COMPACT_ATOMS: atom_id res chain seq x y z
N MET A 1 -5.34 32.31 12.10
CA MET A 1 -5.14 31.21 11.15
C MET A 1 -3.98 30.35 11.67
N SER A 2 -4.09 29.04 11.61
CA SER A 2 -2.98 28.13 11.94
C SER A 2 -1.85 28.26 10.91
N SER A 3 -0.60 28.05 11.36
CA SER A 3 0.57 27.95 10.47
C SER A 3 0.69 26.59 9.79
N VAL A 4 -0.27 25.67 10.01
CA VAL A 4 -0.30 24.33 9.42
C VAL A 4 -0.83 24.41 7.99
N ILE A 5 -0.13 23.77 7.05
CA ILE A 5 -0.63 23.51 5.70
C ILE A 5 -1.32 22.13 5.72
N TYR A 6 -2.62 22.11 5.47
CA TYR A 6 -3.42 20.88 5.53
C TYR A 6 -3.25 20.06 4.25
N PRO A 7 -2.94 18.75 4.36
CA PRO A 7 -2.73 17.90 3.20
C PRO A 7 -4.06 17.56 2.50
N VAL A 8 -4.02 17.41 1.18
CA VAL A 8 -5.14 16.96 0.31
C VAL A 8 -6.45 17.70 0.60
N THR A 9 -6.37 19.04 0.67
CA THR A 9 -7.48 19.91 1.11
C THR A 9 -7.52 21.16 0.24
N ASN A 10 -8.72 21.68 -0.01
CA ASN A 10 -8.86 23.03 -0.56
C ASN A 10 -8.47 24.06 0.52
N LEU A 11 -7.25 24.60 0.38
CA LEU A 11 -6.65 25.49 1.39
C LEU A 11 -7.45 26.78 1.65
N LYS A 12 -8.32 27.17 0.70
CA LYS A 12 -9.17 28.37 0.83
C LYS A 12 -10.41 28.11 1.67
N SER A 13 -10.93 26.89 1.72
CA SER A 13 -12.22 26.56 2.31
C SER A 13 -12.13 25.42 3.34
N VAL A 14 -10.94 25.17 3.95
CA VAL A 14 -10.79 24.13 4.94
C VAL A 14 -11.55 24.49 6.23
N GLU A 15 -12.45 23.62 6.64
CA GLU A 15 -13.07 23.63 7.96
C GLU A 15 -12.24 22.75 8.92
N GLN A 16 -11.78 23.34 10.02
CA GLN A 16 -10.91 22.66 10.98
C GLN A 16 -11.75 21.96 12.04
N ILE A 17 -11.47 20.67 12.24
CA ILE A 17 -11.95 19.93 13.42
C ILE A 17 -10.72 19.68 14.30
N ASN A 18 -10.69 20.25 15.48
CA ASN A 18 -9.55 20.16 16.39
C ASN A 18 -9.67 18.92 17.29
N ILE A 19 -9.13 17.78 16.83
CA ILE A 19 -9.15 16.52 17.59
C ILE A 19 -8.12 16.58 18.72
N VAL A 20 -8.58 16.42 19.98
CA VAL A 20 -7.74 16.56 21.18
C VAL A 20 -7.57 15.25 21.97
N ARG A 21 -8.38 14.21 21.67
CA ARG A 21 -8.33 12.93 22.38
C ARG A 21 -8.87 11.80 21.52
N GLY A 22 -8.31 10.58 21.69
CA GLY A 22 -8.84 9.34 21.14
C GLY A 22 -8.98 8.26 22.22
N LYS A 23 -9.99 7.39 22.11
CA LYS A 23 -10.17 6.21 22.97
C LYS A 23 -10.94 5.11 22.22
N GLY A 24 -10.33 3.94 22.10
CA GLY A 24 -10.91 2.83 21.33
C GLY A 24 -11.16 3.25 19.88
N VAL A 25 -12.40 3.26 19.45
CA VAL A 25 -12.82 3.64 18.08
C VAL A 25 -13.35 5.07 17.97
N TYR A 26 -13.22 5.86 19.03
CA TYR A 26 -13.76 7.22 19.08
C TYR A 26 -12.65 8.26 19.18
N VAL A 27 -12.86 9.39 18.51
CA VAL A 27 -12.09 10.62 18.67
C VAL A 27 -12.99 11.76 19.19
N TYR A 28 -12.39 12.76 19.82
CA TYR A 28 -13.11 13.86 20.46
C TYR A 28 -12.45 15.17 20.07
N ASP A 29 -13.27 16.16 19.75
CA ASP A 29 -12.80 17.52 19.48
C ASP A 29 -12.70 18.38 20.76
N ASP A 30 -12.21 19.61 20.62
CA ASP A 30 -12.03 20.59 21.69
C ASP A 30 -13.35 21.20 22.18
N THR A 31 -14.46 20.97 21.48
CA THR A 31 -15.80 21.39 21.90
C THR A 31 -16.56 20.27 22.64
N GLY A 32 -15.95 19.08 22.74
CA GLY A 32 -16.49 17.92 23.44
C GLY A 32 -17.33 16.98 22.59
N ASN A 33 -17.46 17.20 21.28
CA ASN A 33 -18.13 16.28 20.40
C ASN A 33 -17.34 14.96 20.26
N GLN A 34 -18.08 13.87 20.19
CA GLN A 34 -17.54 12.52 19.97
C GLN A 34 -17.85 12.08 18.54
N TYR A 35 -16.82 11.56 17.86
CA TYR A 35 -16.92 11.01 16.52
C TYR A 35 -16.53 9.54 16.52
N LEU A 36 -17.30 8.69 15.81
CA LEU A 36 -16.89 7.34 15.47
C LEU A 36 -15.87 7.43 14.32
N GLU A 37 -14.64 6.99 14.57
CA GLU A 37 -13.57 6.99 13.56
C GLU A 37 -13.73 5.80 12.60
N GLY A 38 -14.71 5.91 11.69
CA GLY A 38 -15.10 4.85 10.77
C GLY A 38 -14.09 4.59 9.65
N LEU A 39 -13.20 5.54 9.36
CA LEU A 39 -12.13 5.38 8.36
C LEU A 39 -10.87 4.70 8.96
N SER A 40 -10.86 4.43 10.29
CA SER A 40 -9.71 3.85 10.97
C SER A 40 -8.44 4.72 10.81
N GLY A 41 -8.56 6.03 11.05
CA GLY A 41 -7.59 7.04 10.67
C GLY A 41 -7.54 7.18 9.14
N LEU A 42 -6.44 6.79 8.52
CA LEU A 42 -6.34 6.60 7.06
C LEU A 42 -6.04 5.12 6.77
N TRP A 43 -6.99 4.22 7.12
CA TRP A 43 -6.86 2.76 7.04
C TRP A 43 -5.66 2.20 7.84
N CYS A 44 -5.38 2.74 9.04
CA CYS A 44 -4.15 2.43 9.78
C CYS A 44 -4.36 2.12 11.27
N SER A 45 -5.43 2.58 11.93
CA SER A 45 -5.67 2.41 13.37
C SER A 45 -6.37 1.07 13.69
N ALA A 46 -5.70 -0.06 13.44
CA ALA A 46 -6.31 -1.39 13.62
C ALA A 46 -6.63 -1.71 15.10
N LEU A 47 -5.79 -1.26 16.04
CA LEU A 47 -5.95 -1.48 17.48
C LEU A 47 -6.70 -0.33 18.20
N GLY A 48 -7.14 0.68 17.43
CA GLY A 48 -7.80 1.87 17.98
C GLY A 48 -6.85 2.76 18.78
N TYR A 49 -7.44 3.69 19.51
CA TYR A 49 -6.72 4.70 20.28
C TYR A 49 -6.55 4.28 21.75
N GLY A 50 -5.38 4.54 22.34
CA GLY A 50 -5.13 4.31 23.76
C GLY A 50 -4.94 2.82 24.09
N ASN A 51 -4.33 2.03 23.21
CA ASN A 51 -3.93 0.65 23.55
C ASN A 51 -2.73 0.67 24.49
N GLU A 52 -2.95 0.26 25.73
CA GLU A 52 -1.95 0.35 26.83
C GLU A 52 -0.71 -0.53 26.55
N GLU A 53 -0.86 -1.69 25.92
CA GLU A 53 0.28 -2.56 25.60
C GLU A 53 1.22 -1.92 24.58
N LEU A 54 0.68 -1.22 23.58
CA LEU A 54 1.48 -0.46 22.60
C LEU A 54 2.16 0.74 23.27
N ILE A 55 1.44 1.48 24.13
CA ILE A 55 1.98 2.63 24.87
C ILE A 55 3.14 2.17 25.75
N GLU A 56 2.98 1.07 26.48
CA GLU A 56 4.03 0.52 27.35
C GLU A 56 5.25 0.04 26.54
N ALA A 57 5.06 -0.66 25.42
CA ALA A 57 6.16 -1.11 24.56
C ALA A 57 6.97 0.07 24.01
N ILE A 58 6.30 1.13 23.56
CA ILE A 58 6.90 2.37 23.09
C ILE A 58 7.67 3.06 24.22
N SER A 59 7.05 3.21 25.38
CA SER A 59 7.62 3.88 26.56
C SER A 59 8.86 3.15 27.07
N SER A 60 8.78 1.82 27.20
CA SER A 60 9.89 0.96 27.62
C SER A 60 11.07 1.04 26.64
N GLN A 61 10.81 1.05 25.34
CA GLN A 61 11.85 1.18 24.33
C GLN A 61 12.51 2.56 24.36
N LEU A 62 11.76 3.63 24.64
CA LEU A 62 12.32 4.97 24.81
C LEU A 62 13.32 5.03 25.98
N HIS A 63 13.05 4.34 27.08
CA HIS A 63 13.99 4.24 28.22
C HIS A 63 15.21 3.37 27.91
N THR A 64 15.06 2.32 27.08
CA THR A 64 16.16 1.39 26.76
C THR A 64 17.08 1.96 25.71
N LEU A 65 16.54 2.38 24.57
CA LEU A 65 17.28 2.96 23.44
C LEU A 65 16.31 3.80 22.60
N SER A 66 16.32 5.11 22.83
CA SER A 66 15.43 6.05 22.15
C SER A 66 15.74 6.23 20.66
N TYR A 67 17.03 6.11 20.28
CA TYR A 67 17.46 6.22 18.89
C TYR A 67 18.79 5.50 18.65
N SER A 68 18.89 4.86 17.49
CA SER A 68 20.15 4.43 16.86
C SER A 68 19.94 4.41 15.35
N HIS A 69 20.96 4.78 14.59
CA HIS A 69 20.95 4.65 13.13
C HIS A 69 21.53 3.30 12.69
N LEU A 70 21.21 2.86 11.48
CA LEU A 70 21.72 1.61 10.91
C LEU A 70 22.91 1.81 9.95
N PHE A 71 23.39 3.04 9.77
CA PHE A 71 24.50 3.36 8.88
C PHE A 71 25.81 2.75 9.37
N GLY A 72 26.64 2.31 8.40
CA GLY A 72 27.96 1.75 8.68
C GLY A 72 27.94 0.41 9.44
N GLY A 73 26.88 -0.38 9.28
CA GLY A 73 26.75 -1.70 9.89
C GLY A 73 26.30 -1.69 11.36
N ARG A 74 25.88 -0.54 11.90
CA ARG A 74 25.23 -0.52 13.22
C ARG A 74 23.87 -1.20 13.15
N THR A 75 23.49 -1.88 14.24
CA THR A 75 22.21 -2.53 14.37
C THR A 75 21.74 -2.51 15.84
N HIS A 76 20.54 -2.98 16.09
CA HIS A 76 19.99 -3.21 17.43
C HIS A 76 19.02 -4.40 17.42
N PRO A 77 18.83 -5.11 18.55
CA PRO A 77 18.03 -6.34 18.58
C PRO A 77 16.61 -6.19 18.01
N VAL A 78 15.94 -5.08 18.33
CA VAL A 78 14.53 -4.85 17.97
C VAL A 78 14.31 -4.75 16.45
N VAL A 79 15.26 -4.14 15.70
CA VAL A 79 15.16 -4.07 14.24
C VAL A 79 15.41 -5.42 13.58
N MET A 80 16.38 -6.20 14.13
CA MET A 80 16.66 -7.55 13.62
C MET A 80 15.45 -8.46 13.83
N GLU A 81 14.87 -8.47 15.03
CA GLU A 81 13.68 -9.24 15.35
C GLU A 81 12.48 -8.87 14.46
N LEU A 82 12.25 -7.58 14.22
CA LEU A 82 11.17 -7.14 13.33
C LEU A 82 11.42 -7.57 11.89
N ALA A 83 12.66 -7.47 11.40
CA ALA A 83 13.02 -7.88 10.05
C ALA A 83 12.80 -9.39 9.85
N ASP A 84 13.26 -10.21 10.81
CA ASP A 84 13.09 -11.67 10.77
C ASP A 84 11.61 -12.05 10.83
N ARG A 85 10.83 -11.37 11.67
CA ARG A 85 9.40 -11.63 11.79
C ARG A 85 8.64 -11.28 10.53
N LEU A 86 8.90 -10.13 9.93
CA LEU A 86 8.30 -9.74 8.66
C LEU A 86 8.71 -10.68 7.53
N ALA A 87 9.99 -11.03 7.45
CA ALA A 87 10.49 -11.98 6.44
C ALA A 87 9.80 -13.36 6.53
N ALA A 88 9.45 -13.81 7.74
CA ALA A 88 8.72 -15.05 7.94
C ALA A 88 7.21 -14.95 7.60
N MET A 89 6.63 -13.75 7.65
CA MET A 89 5.19 -13.53 7.39
C MET A 89 4.87 -13.30 5.91
N VAL A 90 5.73 -12.59 5.19
CA VAL A 90 5.43 -12.14 3.82
C VAL A 90 5.57 -13.28 2.81
N PRO A 91 4.71 -13.34 1.77
CA PRO A 91 4.82 -14.34 0.71
C PRO A 91 5.92 -14.01 -0.32
N VAL A 92 7.05 -13.49 0.12
CA VAL A 92 8.22 -13.15 -0.71
C VAL A 92 9.34 -14.13 -0.43
N LYS A 93 9.93 -14.72 -1.45
CA LYS A 93 10.94 -15.77 -1.30
C LYS A 93 12.24 -15.24 -0.70
N ASP A 94 12.71 -15.85 0.39
CA ASP A 94 13.93 -15.49 1.10
C ASP A 94 14.01 -13.99 1.40
N ALA A 95 12.91 -13.41 1.88
CA ALA A 95 12.69 -11.99 2.01
C ALA A 95 13.80 -11.24 2.75
N ARG A 96 14.09 -10.03 2.28
CA ARG A 96 14.92 -9.03 2.95
C ARG A 96 14.14 -7.75 3.12
N VAL A 97 14.33 -7.08 4.25
CA VAL A 97 13.49 -5.96 4.68
C VAL A 97 14.34 -4.69 4.82
N PHE A 98 13.93 -3.64 4.12
CA PHE A 98 14.48 -2.29 4.26
C PHE A 98 13.43 -1.38 4.91
N PHE A 99 13.74 -0.80 6.07
CA PHE A 99 12.81 0.05 6.82
C PHE A 99 12.89 1.52 6.41
N SER A 100 11.72 2.18 6.43
CA SER A 100 11.56 3.62 6.24
C SER A 100 10.40 4.13 7.11
N ASN A 101 9.90 5.37 6.88
CA ASN A 101 8.97 6.01 7.82
C ASN A 101 7.56 6.18 7.26
N SER A 102 7.39 6.02 5.95
CA SER A 102 6.10 6.18 5.27
C SER A 102 6.00 5.23 4.07
N GLY A 103 4.76 4.92 3.65
CA GLY A 103 4.54 4.13 2.42
C GLY A 103 5.17 4.78 1.19
N SER A 104 5.17 6.11 1.11
CA SER A 104 5.83 6.86 0.02
C SER A 104 7.34 6.60 -0.01
N GLU A 105 8.01 6.62 1.15
CA GLU A 105 9.45 6.31 1.25
C GLU A 105 9.73 4.83 0.94
N ALA A 106 8.86 3.91 1.35
CA ALA A 106 9.00 2.50 0.98
C ALA A 106 8.94 2.32 -0.53
N ASN A 107 7.99 2.99 -1.21
CA ASN A 107 7.84 2.94 -2.65
C ASN A 107 9.00 3.62 -3.40
N ASP A 108 9.48 4.78 -2.94
CA ASP A 108 10.71 5.40 -3.46
C ASP A 108 11.93 4.48 -3.32
N SER A 109 12.03 3.77 -2.19
CA SER A 109 13.09 2.79 -1.95
C SER A 109 13.00 1.61 -2.92
N GLN A 110 11.78 1.08 -3.17
CA GLN A 110 11.59 0.02 -4.17
C GLN A 110 12.01 0.45 -5.56
N ILE A 111 11.62 1.65 -6.03
CA ILE A 111 12.06 2.20 -7.32
C ILE A 111 13.59 2.23 -7.41
N LYS A 112 14.26 2.73 -6.36
CA LYS A 112 15.72 2.80 -6.31
C LYS A 112 16.37 1.43 -6.32
N MET A 113 15.85 0.49 -5.52
CA MET A 113 16.38 -0.88 -5.43
C MET A 113 16.18 -1.64 -6.74
N LEU A 114 15.04 -1.51 -7.42
CA LEU A 114 14.79 -2.09 -8.74
C LEU A 114 15.78 -1.57 -9.79
N ARG A 115 16.05 -0.27 -9.80
CA ARG A 115 17.05 0.33 -10.71
C ARG A 115 18.47 -0.12 -10.38
N TYR A 116 18.79 -0.22 -9.09
CA TYR A 116 20.08 -0.71 -8.63
C TYR A 116 20.28 -2.18 -9.04
N TYR A 117 19.25 -3.00 -8.84
CA TYR A 117 19.24 -4.40 -9.25
C TYR A 117 19.41 -4.57 -10.76
N ALA A 118 18.65 -3.82 -11.57
CA ALA A 118 18.77 -3.87 -13.03
C ALA A 118 20.22 -3.59 -13.51
N ASN A 119 20.89 -2.60 -12.89
CA ASN A 119 22.30 -2.33 -13.16
C ASN A 119 23.19 -3.49 -12.70
N ALA A 120 22.96 -4.04 -11.51
CA ALA A 120 23.73 -5.14 -10.93
C ALA A 120 23.72 -6.41 -11.80
N ILE A 121 22.59 -6.71 -12.44
CA ILE A 121 22.45 -7.88 -13.33
C ILE A 121 22.82 -7.59 -14.80
N GLY A 122 23.41 -6.43 -15.09
CA GLY A 122 23.83 -6.05 -16.43
C GLY A 122 22.68 -5.72 -17.41
N LYS A 123 21.48 -5.39 -16.90
CA LYS A 123 20.31 -4.98 -17.68
C LYS A 123 19.95 -3.50 -17.43
N PRO A 124 20.84 -2.52 -17.75
CA PRO A 124 20.64 -1.12 -17.36
C PRO A 124 19.41 -0.46 -18.00
N GLU A 125 18.85 -1.02 -19.07
CA GLU A 125 17.62 -0.52 -19.71
C GLU A 125 16.33 -1.01 -19.01
N LYS A 126 16.39 -2.06 -18.17
CA LYS A 126 15.23 -2.67 -17.51
C LYS A 126 14.82 -1.84 -16.27
N LYS A 127 14.19 -0.67 -16.50
CA LYS A 127 13.88 0.32 -15.45
C LYS A 127 12.47 0.87 -15.48
N LYS A 128 11.69 0.58 -16.54
CA LYS A 128 10.30 1.01 -16.63
C LYS A 128 9.44 0.26 -15.60
N ILE A 129 8.43 0.94 -15.07
CA ILE A 129 7.49 0.37 -14.11
C ILE A 129 6.07 0.62 -14.63
N ILE A 130 5.27 -0.42 -14.72
CA ILE A 130 3.85 -0.32 -15.04
C ILE A 130 3.08 -0.07 -13.75
N ALA A 131 2.24 0.95 -13.70
CA ALA A 131 1.32 1.24 -12.61
C ALA A 131 -0.11 1.40 -13.15
N LEU A 132 -1.10 1.07 -12.33
CA LEU A 132 -2.50 1.15 -12.73
C LEU A 132 -3.04 2.59 -12.69
N ASP A 133 -3.87 2.95 -13.66
CA ASP A 133 -4.72 4.13 -13.54
C ASP A 133 -5.56 4.03 -12.27
N ARG A 134 -5.72 5.15 -11.56
CA ARG A 134 -6.36 5.26 -10.23
C ARG A 134 -5.62 4.58 -9.08
N GLY A 135 -4.49 3.90 -9.30
CA GLY A 135 -3.63 3.40 -8.22
C GLY A 135 -3.09 4.54 -7.36
N TYR A 136 -2.87 4.29 -6.07
CA TYR A 136 -2.26 5.26 -5.16
C TYR A 136 -1.04 4.65 -4.46
N HIS A 137 0.12 5.25 -4.70
CA HIS A 137 1.41 4.72 -4.24
C HIS A 137 2.22 5.72 -3.39
N GLY A 138 1.65 6.87 -3.09
CA GLY A 138 2.30 7.89 -2.26
C GLY A 138 2.37 9.27 -2.90
N VAL A 139 3.12 10.19 -2.25
CA VAL A 139 3.16 11.61 -2.57
C VAL A 139 4.57 12.21 -2.61
N THR A 140 5.62 11.44 -2.38
CA THR A 140 6.99 11.85 -2.76
C THR A 140 7.07 11.93 -4.28
N VAL A 141 8.04 12.66 -4.84
CA VAL A 141 8.09 12.92 -6.28
C VAL A 141 8.03 11.62 -7.11
N ALA A 142 8.76 10.57 -6.69
CA ALA A 142 8.76 9.31 -7.44
C ALA A 142 7.53 8.44 -7.13
N ALA A 143 7.10 8.33 -5.88
CA ALA A 143 5.89 7.58 -5.53
C ALA A 143 4.61 8.26 -6.09
N ALA A 144 4.56 9.60 -6.15
CA ALA A 144 3.47 10.31 -6.80
C ALA A 144 3.47 10.08 -8.33
N ALA A 145 4.63 9.89 -8.95
CA ALA A 145 4.69 9.51 -10.36
C ALA A 145 4.08 8.12 -10.62
N LEU A 146 4.18 7.17 -9.66
CA LEU A 146 3.48 5.88 -9.73
C LEU A 146 1.96 6.03 -9.54
N THR A 147 1.53 6.99 -8.71
CA THR A 147 0.11 7.23 -8.42
C THR A 147 -0.65 7.60 -9.69
N GLY A 148 -1.74 6.90 -10.00
CA GLY A 148 -2.59 7.11 -11.19
C GLY A 148 -3.80 8.03 -10.93
N LEU A 149 -3.73 8.94 -9.96
CA LEU A 149 -4.78 9.90 -9.60
C LEU A 149 -4.41 11.29 -10.14
N PRO A 150 -5.12 11.85 -11.14
CA PRO A 150 -4.76 13.12 -11.78
C PRO A 150 -4.60 14.30 -10.81
N VAL A 151 -5.40 14.35 -9.74
CA VAL A 151 -5.34 15.40 -8.72
C VAL A 151 -3.97 15.43 -8.00
N MET A 152 -3.27 14.30 -7.90
CA MET A 152 -1.95 14.21 -7.29
C MET A 152 -0.82 14.68 -8.21
N HIS A 153 -1.13 14.88 -9.50
CA HIS A 153 -0.18 15.33 -10.52
C HIS A 153 -0.33 16.83 -10.84
N SER A 154 -1.57 17.34 -10.77
CA SER A 154 -1.89 18.69 -11.20
C SER A 154 -1.06 19.74 -10.46
N HIS A 155 -0.31 20.56 -11.20
CA HIS A 155 0.57 21.63 -10.73
C HIS A 155 1.81 21.18 -9.92
N PHE A 156 2.15 19.88 -9.92
CA PHE A 156 3.36 19.37 -9.27
C PHE A 156 4.49 19.01 -10.26
N ASP A 157 4.22 19.06 -11.55
CA ASP A 157 5.20 18.83 -12.64
C ASP A 157 6.03 17.53 -12.42
N LEU A 158 5.33 16.45 -12.10
CA LEU A 158 5.97 15.17 -11.75
C LEU A 158 6.69 14.58 -12.97
N PRO A 159 7.91 14.02 -12.79
CA PRO A 159 8.72 13.49 -13.88
C PRO A 159 8.31 12.07 -14.29
N VAL A 160 7.03 11.84 -14.64
CA VAL A 160 6.45 10.51 -14.93
C VAL A 160 7.24 9.82 -16.04
N ASP A 161 7.42 10.48 -17.18
CA ASP A 161 8.14 9.93 -18.33
C ASP A 161 9.62 9.71 -18.04
N ALA A 162 10.27 10.67 -17.36
CA ALA A 162 11.68 10.57 -17.00
C ALA A 162 11.97 9.43 -16.00
N LEU A 163 10.96 9.04 -15.21
CA LEU A 163 11.02 7.88 -14.34
C LEU A 163 10.67 6.57 -15.04
N GLY A 164 10.21 6.62 -16.30
CA GLY A 164 9.80 5.44 -17.05
C GLY A 164 8.54 4.78 -16.49
N ILE A 165 7.59 5.58 -16.01
CA ILE A 165 6.33 5.05 -15.49
C ILE A 165 5.32 4.90 -16.64
N LEU A 166 4.86 3.68 -16.83
CA LEU A 166 3.84 3.29 -17.79
C LEU A 166 2.48 3.16 -17.10
N ARG A 167 1.39 3.36 -17.84
CA ARG A 167 0.03 3.22 -17.31
C ARG A 167 -0.69 2.04 -17.94
N ALA A 168 -1.30 1.22 -17.09
CA ALA A 168 -2.24 0.19 -17.48
C ALA A 168 -3.64 0.52 -16.96
N ASP A 169 -4.65 -0.03 -17.61
CA ASP A 169 -6.06 0.25 -17.32
C ASP A 169 -6.46 -0.11 -15.89
N CYS A 170 -7.33 0.71 -15.29
CA CYS A 170 -7.91 0.42 -13.99
C CYS A 170 -8.89 -0.76 -14.06
N PRO A 171 -8.76 -1.80 -13.21
CA PRO A 171 -9.63 -2.97 -13.22
C PRO A 171 -10.98 -2.74 -12.50
N HIS A 172 -11.63 -1.60 -12.73
CA HIS A 172 -12.91 -1.24 -12.16
C HIS A 172 -14.05 -1.57 -13.13
N TYR A 173 -14.62 -2.77 -13.04
CA TYR A 173 -15.65 -3.25 -13.98
C TYR A 173 -16.83 -2.31 -14.12
N PHE A 174 -17.40 -1.82 -13.01
CA PHE A 174 -18.56 -0.92 -13.02
C PHE A 174 -18.31 0.35 -13.87
N ARG A 175 -17.11 0.91 -13.84
CA ARG A 175 -16.76 2.15 -14.56
C ARG A 175 -16.03 1.94 -15.88
N GLY A 176 -15.35 0.80 -16.03
CA GLY A 176 -14.45 0.55 -17.16
C GLY A 176 -15.03 -0.34 -18.26
N ARG A 177 -16.15 -1.02 -17.99
CA ARG A 177 -16.79 -1.88 -19.00
C ARG A 177 -17.36 -1.05 -20.15
N VAL A 178 -17.35 -1.62 -21.34
CA VAL A 178 -18.08 -1.13 -22.50
C VAL A 178 -19.46 -1.77 -22.55
N ASP A 179 -20.35 -1.25 -23.41
CA ASP A 179 -21.74 -1.74 -23.49
C ASP A 179 -21.81 -3.25 -23.67
N ALA A 180 -22.64 -3.90 -22.86
CA ALA A 180 -22.91 -5.34 -22.84
C ALA A 180 -21.70 -6.25 -22.55
N GLU A 181 -20.53 -5.71 -22.22
CA GLU A 181 -19.33 -6.49 -21.85
C GLU A 181 -19.56 -7.25 -20.55
N THR A 182 -19.32 -8.54 -20.54
CA THR A 182 -19.28 -9.36 -19.30
C THR A 182 -18.01 -9.09 -18.51
N GLU A 183 -18.00 -9.52 -17.25
CA GLU A 183 -16.79 -9.37 -16.40
C GLU A 183 -15.60 -10.16 -16.95
N GLU A 184 -15.85 -11.34 -17.56
CA GLU A 184 -14.80 -12.14 -18.20
C GLU A 184 -14.22 -11.44 -19.43
N GLU A 185 -15.08 -10.93 -20.33
CA GLU A 185 -14.65 -10.17 -21.52
C GLU A 185 -13.87 -8.89 -21.12
N PHE A 186 -14.30 -8.23 -20.04
CA PHE A 186 -13.58 -7.09 -19.49
C PHE A 186 -12.17 -7.48 -19.05
N VAL A 187 -12.03 -8.57 -18.29
CA VAL A 187 -10.71 -9.10 -17.86
C VAL A 187 -9.84 -9.46 -19.08
N GLU A 188 -10.38 -10.16 -20.07
CA GLU A 188 -9.67 -10.49 -21.31
C GLU A 188 -9.16 -9.25 -22.04
N ARG A 189 -9.98 -8.20 -22.11
CA ARG A 189 -9.59 -6.93 -22.72
C ARG A 189 -8.47 -6.24 -21.95
N LEU A 190 -8.55 -6.19 -20.61
CA LEU A 190 -7.51 -5.59 -19.78
C LEU A 190 -6.17 -6.35 -19.94
N LEU A 191 -6.21 -7.67 -19.96
CA LEU A 191 -5.01 -8.50 -20.13
C LEU A 191 -4.41 -8.32 -21.54
N LYS A 192 -5.24 -8.24 -22.56
CA LYS A 192 -4.79 -7.97 -23.92
C LYS A 192 -4.13 -6.59 -24.03
N ASN A 193 -4.70 -5.58 -23.42
CA ASN A 193 -4.13 -4.23 -23.40
C ASN A 193 -2.79 -4.20 -22.65
N LEU A 194 -2.69 -4.90 -21.51
CA LEU A 194 -1.44 -5.03 -20.77
C LEU A 194 -0.38 -5.79 -21.58
N GLN A 195 -0.74 -6.88 -22.23
CA GLN A 195 0.16 -7.63 -23.11
C GLN A 195 0.67 -6.76 -24.28
N GLN A 196 -0.22 -5.96 -24.88
CA GLN A 196 0.16 -5.04 -25.95
C GLN A 196 1.11 -3.96 -25.44
N LEU A 197 0.85 -3.38 -24.25
CA LEU A 197 1.74 -2.41 -23.62
C LEU A 197 3.14 -3.00 -23.39
N ILE A 198 3.23 -4.22 -22.85
CA ILE A 198 4.51 -4.92 -22.63
C ILE A 198 5.25 -5.15 -23.95
N HIS A 199 4.52 -5.56 -25.00
CA HIS A 199 5.10 -5.78 -26.33
C HIS A 199 5.65 -4.48 -26.94
N ASP A 200 4.87 -3.40 -26.89
CA ASP A 200 5.23 -2.12 -27.54
C ASP A 200 6.40 -1.42 -26.83
N GLU A 201 6.45 -1.52 -25.51
CA GLU A 201 7.52 -0.95 -24.68
C GLU A 201 8.79 -1.81 -24.61
N GLY A 202 8.64 -3.11 -24.92
CA GLY A 202 9.68 -4.13 -24.84
C GLY A 202 9.86 -4.69 -23.43
N ALA A 203 9.54 -5.97 -23.22
CA ALA A 203 9.59 -6.66 -21.93
C ALA A 203 10.95 -6.47 -21.20
N ASP A 204 12.06 -6.49 -21.95
CA ASP A 204 13.41 -6.32 -21.43
C ASP A 204 13.68 -4.92 -20.86
N THR A 205 12.80 -3.94 -21.08
CA THR A 205 12.91 -2.58 -20.53
C THR A 205 12.06 -2.38 -19.27
N ILE A 206 11.15 -3.32 -18.95
CA ILE A 206 10.19 -3.22 -17.86
C ILE A 206 10.67 -4.08 -16.70
N VAL A 207 10.88 -3.48 -15.51
CA VAL A 207 11.38 -4.19 -14.33
C VAL A 207 10.25 -4.69 -13.43
N ALA A 208 9.15 -3.95 -13.31
CA ALA A 208 8.06 -4.30 -12.40
C ALA A 208 6.70 -3.78 -12.88
N PHE A 209 5.66 -4.46 -12.40
CA PHE A 209 4.26 -3.99 -12.39
C PHE A 209 3.85 -3.79 -10.94
N VAL A 210 3.44 -2.58 -10.56
CA VAL A 210 2.97 -2.25 -9.21
C VAL A 210 1.45 -2.19 -9.15
N ALA A 211 0.88 -2.84 -8.15
CA ALA A 211 -0.55 -2.76 -7.86
C ALA A 211 -0.84 -2.87 -6.36
N GLU A 212 -1.86 -2.15 -5.90
CA GLU A 212 -2.52 -2.47 -4.65
C GLU A 212 -3.35 -3.75 -4.88
N PRO A 213 -3.30 -4.79 -4.02
CA PRO A 213 -4.18 -5.97 -4.16
C PRO A 213 -5.67 -5.60 -4.22
N LEU A 214 -6.05 -4.56 -3.49
CA LEU A 214 -7.31 -3.85 -3.58
C LEU A 214 -7.00 -2.36 -3.55
N MET A 215 -7.43 -1.61 -4.56
CA MET A 215 -7.12 -0.18 -4.65
C MET A 215 -7.91 0.59 -3.58
N GLY A 216 -7.22 1.23 -2.65
CA GLY A 216 -7.85 1.98 -1.57
C GLY A 216 -8.30 3.37 -2.00
N ALA A 217 -7.37 4.32 -2.11
CA ALA A 217 -7.63 5.72 -2.43
C ALA A 217 -8.25 5.93 -3.82
N GLY A 218 -8.02 5.03 -4.75
CA GLY A 218 -8.63 5.02 -6.08
C GLY A 218 -10.14 4.78 -6.09
N GLY A 219 -10.74 4.45 -4.92
CA GLY A 219 -12.18 4.31 -4.74
C GLY A 219 -12.61 2.93 -4.22
N VAL A 220 -11.78 2.25 -3.44
CA VAL A 220 -12.02 0.88 -2.97
C VAL A 220 -12.34 -0.06 -4.16
N VAL A 221 -11.50 0.00 -5.20
CA VAL A 221 -11.71 -0.83 -6.39
C VAL A 221 -11.24 -2.25 -6.11
N VAL A 222 -12.18 -3.18 -6.19
CA VAL A 222 -11.92 -4.62 -6.16
C VAL A 222 -11.82 -5.09 -7.61
N SER A 223 -10.66 -5.58 -8.01
CA SER A 223 -10.49 -6.13 -9.36
C SER A 223 -11.37 -7.36 -9.56
N PRO A 224 -11.84 -7.62 -10.79
CA PRO A 224 -12.59 -8.83 -11.12
C PRO A 224 -11.87 -10.11 -10.68
N GLN A 225 -12.67 -11.14 -10.40
CA GLN A 225 -12.13 -12.42 -9.95
C GLN A 225 -11.16 -12.99 -11.00
N GLY A 226 -9.97 -13.40 -10.56
CA GLY A 226 -8.95 -14.02 -11.42
C GLY A 226 -8.11 -13.02 -12.23
N TYR A 227 -8.39 -11.71 -12.21
CA TYR A 227 -7.61 -10.71 -12.93
C TYR A 227 -6.13 -10.69 -12.47
N LEU A 228 -5.87 -10.45 -11.18
CA LEU A 228 -4.49 -10.35 -10.68
C LEU A 228 -3.68 -11.66 -10.83
N PRO A 229 -4.22 -12.87 -10.60
CA PRO A 229 -3.52 -14.11 -10.93
C PRO A 229 -3.13 -14.25 -12.40
N GLN A 230 -4.00 -13.80 -13.33
CA GLN A 230 -3.68 -13.81 -14.77
C GLN A 230 -2.64 -12.75 -15.13
N VAL A 231 -2.71 -11.56 -14.52
CA VAL A 231 -1.64 -10.55 -14.60
C VAL A 231 -0.31 -11.14 -14.14
N GLN A 232 -0.27 -11.80 -12.98
CA GLN A 232 0.95 -12.44 -12.48
C GLN A 232 1.51 -13.47 -13.46
N SER A 233 0.67 -14.28 -14.08
CA SER A 233 1.13 -15.24 -15.09
C SER A 233 1.77 -14.54 -16.29
N LEU A 234 1.13 -13.49 -16.81
CA LEU A 234 1.67 -12.69 -17.90
C LEU A 234 3.01 -12.02 -17.55
N LEU A 235 3.15 -11.51 -16.32
CA LEU A 235 4.39 -10.89 -15.84
C LEU A 235 5.53 -11.92 -15.74
N ASN A 236 5.24 -13.12 -15.21
CA ASN A 236 6.21 -14.22 -15.12
C ASN A 236 6.73 -14.66 -16.49
N GLU A 237 5.86 -14.74 -17.51
CA GLU A 237 6.24 -15.05 -18.88
C GLU A 237 7.19 -14.02 -19.50
N ASN A 238 7.21 -12.79 -18.96
CA ASN A 238 7.99 -11.66 -19.46
C ASN A 238 9.15 -11.23 -18.54
N ASP A 239 9.47 -12.01 -17.50
CA ASP A 239 10.53 -11.67 -16.50
C ASP A 239 10.32 -10.29 -15.87
N ILE A 240 9.06 -9.95 -15.53
CA ILE A 240 8.65 -8.69 -14.90
C ILE A 240 8.20 -8.97 -13.46
N PHE A 241 8.76 -8.27 -12.47
CA PHE A 241 8.37 -8.43 -11.08
C PHE A 241 6.94 -7.96 -10.81
N LEU A 242 6.17 -8.75 -10.06
CA LEU A 242 4.92 -8.31 -9.45
C LEU A 242 5.23 -7.62 -8.11
N TRP A 243 5.00 -6.33 -8.05
CA TRP A 243 5.14 -5.52 -6.85
C TRP A 243 3.78 -5.26 -6.21
N ALA A 244 3.50 -5.88 -5.06
CA ALA A 244 2.30 -5.61 -4.28
C ALA A 244 2.51 -4.42 -3.32
N ASP A 245 1.74 -3.35 -3.53
CA ASP A 245 1.62 -2.28 -2.56
C ASP A 245 0.58 -2.68 -1.49
N GLU A 246 1.06 -3.25 -0.41
CA GLU A 246 0.27 -3.73 0.73
C GLU A 246 0.08 -2.67 1.84
N VAL A 247 0.40 -1.43 1.55
CA VAL A 247 0.33 -0.32 2.52
C VAL A 247 -1.05 -0.18 3.15
N ILE A 248 -2.14 -0.41 2.39
CA ILE A 248 -3.51 -0.43 2.91
C ILE A 248 -3.97 -1.86 3.22
N CYS A 249 -3.69 -2.80 2.32
CA CYS A 249 -4.29 -4.14 2.34
C CYS A 249 -3.68 -5.08 3.37
N GLY A 250 -2.42 -4.86 3.75
CA GLY A 250 -1.69 -5.71 4.70
C GLY A 250 -2.25 -5.72 6.11
N PHE A 251 -1.79 -6.69 6.89
CA PHE A 251 -2.08 -6.87 8.32
C PHE A 251 -3.57 -6.96 8.65
N GLY A 252 -4.31 -7.74 7.85
CA GLY A 252 -5.69 -8.12 8.16
C GLY A 252 -6.78 -7.30 7.50
N ARG A 253 -6.49 -6.21 6.77
CA ARG A 253 -7.51 -5.32 6.19
C ARG A 253 -8.51 -6.05 5.30
N THR A 254 -8.06 -6.99 4.49
CA THR A 254 -8.91 -7.75 3.55
C THR A 254 -9.45 -9.06 4.13
N GLY A 255 -9.12 -9.37 5.39
CA GLY A 255 -9.53 -10.61 6.08
C GLY A 255 -8.47 -11.72 6.07
N SER A 256 -7.37 -11.54 5.35
CA SER A 256 -6.15 -12.35 5.43
C SER A 256 -5.00 -11.49 5.98
N ASP A 257 -3.88 -12.08 6.32
CA ASP A 257 -2.65 -11.39 6.72
C ASP A 257 -2.23 -10.32 5.69
N PHE A 258 -2.30 -10.68 4.39
CA PHE A 258 -2.04 -9.75 3.27
C PHE A 258 -3.16 -9.78 2.23
N GLY A 259 -3.32 -8.65 1.53
CA GLY A 259 -4.24 -8.54 0.41
C GLY A 259 -3.85 -9.46 -0.75
N SER A 260 -2.55 -9.69 -0.96
CA SER A 260 -2.02 -10.67 -1.92
C SER A 260 -2.59 -12.07 -1.69
N THR A 261 -2.63 -12.53 -0.43
CA THR A 261 -3.25 -13.80 -0.04
C THR A 261 -4.74 -13.82 -0.40
N THR A 262 -5.45 -12.73 -0.11
CA THR A 262 -6.89 -12.59 -0.41
C THR A 262 -7.17 -12.64 -1.91
N MET A 263 -6.29 -12.07 -2.73
CA MET A 263 -6.44 -11.99 -4.19
C MET A 263 -5.79 -13.16 -4.94
N GLY A 264 -5.18 -14.10 -4.23
CA GLY A 264 -4.60 -15.33 -4.80
C GLY A 264 -3.33 -15.07 -5.61
N ILE A 265 -2.52 -14.08 -5.24
CA ILE A 265 -1.24 -13.77 -5.87
C ILE A 265 -0.07 -13.95 -4.89
N GLN A 266 1.10 -14.23 -5.44
CA GLN A 266 2.36 -14.32 -4.72
C GLN A 266 3.34 -13.28 -5.29
N PRO A 267 3.41 -12.07 -4.70
CA PRO A 267 4.25 -11.00 -5.22
C PRO A 267 5.74 -11.32 -5.05
N ASP A 268 6.56 -10.76 -5.96
CA ASP A 268 8.01 -10.83 -5.87
C ASP A 268 8.57 -9.82 -4.87
N ILE A 269 7.96 -8.61 -4.80
CA ILE A 269 8.33 -7.53 -3.89
C ILE A 269 7.08 -6.92 -3.26
N MET A 270 7.24 -6.36 -2.05
CA MET A 270 6.12 -5.76 -1.31
C MET A 270 6.49 -4.45 -0.65
N SER A 271 5.51 -3.56 -0.51
CA SER A 271 5.60 -2.34 0.32
C SER A 271 4.60 -2.42 1.46
N LEU A 272 5.07 -2.17 2.69
CA LEU A 272 4.31 -2.29 3.93
C LEU A 272 4.36 -0.97 4.71
N ALA A 273 3.25 -0.58 5.35
CA ALA A 273 3.18 0.58 6.25
C ALA A 273 1.90 0.53 7.10
N LYS A 274 1.39 1.68 7.51
CA LYS A 274 0.07 1.87 8.16
C LYS A 274 -0.18 0.92 9.34
N GLN A 275 -0.89 -0.18 9.11
CA GLN A 275 -1.22 -1.14 10.16
C GLN A 275 0.01 -1.85 10.73
N LEU A 276 1.18 -1.76 10.11
CA LEU A 276 2.43 -2.31 10.64
C LEU A 276 2.70 -1.85 12.08
N SER A 277 2.33 -0.61 12.44
CA SER A 277 2.41 -0.09 13.82
C SER A 277 1.04 0.29 14.40
N SER A 278 -0.06 -0.08 13.74
CA SER A 278 -1.40 0.43 14.09
C SER A 278 -1.48 1.96 14.21
N ALA A 279 -0.67 2.68 13.42
CA ALA A 279 -0.53 4.15 13.39
C ALA A 279 0.02 4.81 14.68
N TYR A 280 0.54 4.04 15.64
CA TYR A 280 1.11 4.62 16.87
C TYR A 280 2.41 5.37 16.62
N VAL A 281 3.25 4.88 15.68
CA VAL A 281 4.48 5.56 15.23
C VAL A 281 4.67 5.34 13.73
N PRO A 282 5.24 6.32 13.02
CA PRO A 282 5.58 6.19 11.61
C PRO A 282 6.61 5.08 11.40
N ILE A 283 6.26 4.10 10.57
CA ILE A 283 7.16 3.05 10.10
C ILE A 283 6.62 2.45 8.81
N SER A 284 7.52 2.04 7.94
CA SER A 284 7.22 1.30 6.73
C SER A 284 8.37 0.37 6.37
N ALA A 285 8.13 -0.54 5.43
CA ALA A 285 9.12 -1.47 4.96
C ALA A 285 8.97 -1.72 3.45
N ALA A 286 10.10 -1.73 2.76
CA ALA A 286 10.25 -2.29 1.43
C ALA A 286 10.82 -3.71 1.56
N VAL A 287 10.13 -4.69 0.98
CA VAL A 287 10.50 -6.11 1.04
C VAL A 287 10.90 -6.57 -0.34
N ILE A 288 12.08 -7.19 -0.44
CA ILE A 288 12.66 -7.71 -1.69
C ILE A 288 13.03 -9.18 -1.53
N PRO A 289 13.10 -9.97 -2.62
CA PRO A 289 13.53 -11.37 -2.55
C PRO A 289 15.06 -11.48 -2.33
N GLY A 290 15.47 -12.60 -1.73
CA GLY A 290 16.88 -12.90 -1.45
C GLY A 290 17.76 -12.82 -2.68
N ALA A 291 17.31 -13.33 -3.83
CA ALA A 291 18.09 -13.28 -5.07
C ALA A 291 18.38 -11.83 -5.55
N MET A 292 17.41 -10.91 -5.35
CA MET A 292 17.65 -9.49 -5.64
C MET A 292 18.68 -8.90 -4.69
N TYR A 293 18.60 -9.24 -3.39
CA TYR A 293 19.54 -8.77 -2.38
C TYR A 293 20.97 -9.27 -2.65
N GLU A 294 21.15 -10.54 -3.04
CA GLU A 294 22.47 -11.09 -3.38
C GLU A 294 23.13 -10.33 -4.54
N ALA A 295 22.40 -10.04 -5.62
CA ALA A 295 22.91 -9.22 -6.72
C ALA A 295 23.29 -7.79 -6.25
N MET A 296 22.55 -7.23 -5.29
CA MET A 296 22.84 -5.91 -4.72
C MET A 296 24.11 -5.93 -3.83
N ILE A 297 24.42 -7.05 -3.14
CA ILE A 297 25.64 -7.20 -2.34
C ILE A 297 26.86 -7.05 -3.24
N ASP A 298 26.94 -7.81 -4.32
CA ASP A 298 28.07 -7.79 -5.25
C ASP A 298 28.26 -6.39 -5.86
N GLN A 299 27.18 -5.78 -6.31
CA GLN A 299 27.22 -4.42 -6.84
C GLN A 299 27.63 -3.38 -5.79
N SER A 300 27.21 -3.55 -4.53
CA SER A 300 27.62 -2.63 -3.46
C SER A 300 29.11 -2.74 -3.12
N ALA A 301 29.69 -3.92 -3.25
CA ALA A 301 31.12 -4.15 -3.08
C ALA A 301 31.93 -3.49 -4.21
N GLU A 302 31.44 -3.57 -5.46
CA GLU A 302 32.06 -2.93 -6.62
C GLU A 302 32.02 -1.40 -6.53
N VAL A 303 30.86 -0.83 -6.19
CA VAL A 303 30.64 0.63 -6.05
C VAL A 303 31.27 1.17 -4.75
N GLY A 304 31.51 0.31 -3.76
CA GLY A 304 32.05 0.65 -2.44
C GLY A 304 31.01 0.95 -1.36
N VAL A 305 29.74 1.18 -1.72
CA VAL A 305 28.65 1.44 -0.77
C VAL A 305 27.29 1.25 -1.43
N PHE A 306 26.30 0.76 -0.68
CA PHE A 306 24.88 0.90 -1.03
C PHE A 306 24.38 2.29 -0.62
N GLY A 307 24.38 3.24 -1.56
CA GLY A 307 24.12 4.67 -1.34
C GLY A 307 22.65 5.03 -1.08
N HIS A 308 21.97 4.29 -0.18
CA HIS A 308 20.57 4.54 0.17
C HIS A 308 20.31 4.28 1.65
N GLY A 309 19.52 5.16 2.29
CA GLY A 309 19.10 5.08 3.69
C GLY A 309 18.51 6.39 4.17
N TYR A 310 17.64 6.31 5.16
CA TYR A 310 17.04 7.46 5.86
C TYR A 310 17.63 7.57 7.27
N THR A 311 17.69 8.77 7.82
CA THR A 311 18.17 8.99 9.20
C THR A 311 17.44 8.10 10.21
N TYR A 312 16.15 7.88 10.01
CA TYR A 312 15.29 7.09 10.91
C TYR A 312 15.00 5.67 10.40
N THR A 313 15.77 5.16 9.44
CA THR A 313 15.69 3.75 9.00
C THR A 313 15.82 2.82 10.20
N GLY A 314 14.79 1.98 10.45
CA GLY A 314 14.78 1.01 11.54
C GLY A 314 14.82 1.65 12.92
N HIS A 315 14.14 2.78 13.14
CA HIS A 315 14.09 3.48 14.43
C HIS A 315 13.65 2.54 15.56
N PRO A 316 14.41 2.42 16.68
CA PRO A 316 14.13 1.43 17.73
C PRO A 316 12.70 1.45 18.25
N VAL A 317 12.18 2.65 18.53
CA VAL A 317 10.83 2.85 19.07
C VAL A 317 9.75 2.46 18.06
N ALA A 318 9.97 2.76 16.79
CA ALA A 318 9.05 2.39 15.71
C ALA A 318 9.03 0.86 15.50
N CYS A 319 10.20 0.22 15.56
CA CYS A 319 10.32 -1.25 15.48
C CYS A 319 9.64 -1.92 16.69
N ALA A 320 9.80 -1.39 17.90
CA ALA A 320 9.15 -1.94 19.10
C ALA A 320 7.61 -1.82 19.01
N ALA A 321 7.10 -0.71 18.54
CA ALA A 321 5.66 -0.55 18.29
C ALA A 321 5.14 -1.54 17.25
N ALA A 322 5.87 -1.74 16.15
CA ALA A 322 5.50 -2.69 15.11
C ALA A 322 5.51 -4.14 15.63
N LEU A 323 6.56 -4.55 16.35
CA LEU A 323 6.63 -5.88 16.97
C LEU A 323 5.45 -6.12 17.92
N LYS A 324 5.13 -5.16 18.78
CA LYS A 324 4.01 -5.28 19.71
C LYS A 324 2.67 -5.32 18.98
N ALA A 325 2.49 -4.54 17.90
CA ALA A 325 1.29 -4.60 17.09
C ALA A 325 1.10 -5.99 16.46
N LEU A 326 2.16 -6.56 15.86
CA LEU A 326 2.13 -7.89 15.27
C LEU A 326 1.85 -8.98 16.32
N GLU A 327 2.48 -8.88 17.51
CA GLU A 327 2.22 -9.78 18.63
C GLU A 327 0.73 -9.79 19.02
N ILE A 328 0.12 -8.60 19.16
CA ILE A 328 -1.30 -8.47 19.50
C ILE A 328 -2.19 -9.04 18.38
N TYR A 329 -1.86 -8.77 17.12
CA TYR A 329 -2.63 -9.29 15.98
C TYR A 329 -2.69 -10.82 15.97
N GLU A 330 -1.56 -11.47 16.20
CA GLU A 330 -1.47 -12.94 16.23
C GLU A 330 -2.11 -13.52 17.50
N ARG A 331 -1.72 -13.03 18.69
CA ARG A 331 -2.22 -13.51 19.98
C ARG A 331 -3.75 -13.46 20.07
N ASP A 332 -4.34 -12.36 19.60
CA ASP A 332 -5.78 -12.12 19.71
C ASP A 332 -6.56 -12.59 18.47
N GLY A 333 -5.87 -13.23 17.50
CA GLY A 333 -6.47 -13.80 16.29
C GLY A 333 -7.18 -12.74 15.42
N LEU A 334 -6.60 -11.53 15.33
CA LEU A 334 -7.29 -10.39 14.72
C LEU A 334 -7.51 -10.54 13.22
N PHE A 335 -6.68 -11.31 12.51
CA PHE A 335 -6.89 -11.56 11.07
C PHE A 335 -8.17 -12.41 10.85
N ALA A 336 -8.36 -13.47 11.63
CA ALA A 336 -9.58 -14.27 11.58
C ALA A 336 -10.81 -13.46 12.02
N ARG A 337 -10.65 -12.59 13.02
CA ARG A 337 -11.70 -11.66 13.44
C ARG A 337 -12.04 -10.67 12.33
N ALA A 338 -11.04 -10.12 11.63
CA ALA A 338 -11.23 -9.21 10.51
C ALA A 338 -11.97 -9.89 9.35
N ALA A 339 -11.66 -11.15 9.04
CA ALA A 339 -12.40 -11.94 8.05
C ALA A 339 -13.88 -12.08 8.42
N LYS A 340 -14.18 -12.46 9.67
CA LYS A 340 -15.55 -12.61 10.16
C LYS A 340 -16.32 -11.29 10.18
N GLN A 341 -15.74 -10.23 10.75
CA GLN A 341 -16.37 -8.92 10.80
C GLN A 341 -16.49 -8.29 9.41
N GLY A 342 -15.52 -8.56 8.54
CA GLY A 342 -15.54 -8.15 7.15
C GLY A 342 -16.72 -8.76 6.40
N ALA A 343 -16.96 -10.06 6.53
CA ALA A 343 -18.12 -10.71 5.92
C ALA A 343 -19.44 -10.06 6.39
N TYR A 344 -19.54 -9.75 7.68
CA TYR A 344 -20.69 -9.02 8.23
C TYR A 344 -20.80 -7.60 7.63
N LEU A 345 -19.70 -6.83 7.60
CA LEU A 345 -19.70 -5.48 7.02
C LEU A 345 -20.17 -5.51 5.55
N GLN A 346 -19.60 -6.41 4.74
CA GLN A 346 -19.98 -6.52 3.32
C GLN A 346 -21.46 -6.87 3.16
N SER A 347 -22.00 -7.79 3.98
CA SER A 347 -23.42 -8.13 3.93
C SER A 347 -24.33 -6.94 4.26
N ARG A 348 -23.92 -6.10 5.24
CA ARG A 348 -24.68 -4.90 5.61
C ARG A 348 -24.61 -3.81 4.52
N LEU A 349 -23.44 -3.64 3.90
CA LEU A 349 -23.28 -2.68 2.79
C LEU A 349 -24.12 -3.09 1.59
N GLN A 350 -24.26 -4.39 1.28
CA GLN A 350 -25.08 -4.88 0.18
C GLN A 350 -26.58 -4.53 0.32
N GLU A 351 -27.08 -4.24 1.52
CA GLU A 351 -28.46 -3.79 1.71
C GLU A 351 -28.73 -2.45 1.01
N PHE A 352 -27.70 -1.63 0.79
CA PHE A 352 -27.82 -0.38 0.04
C PHE A 352 -27.87 -0.57 -1.48
N ALA A 353 -27.54 -1.75 -2.00
CA ALA A 353 -27.47 -1.99 -3.45
C ALA A 353 -28.80 -1.75 -4.19
N SER A 354 -29.94 -1.89 -3.51
CA SER A 354 -31.26 -1.63 -4.08
C SER A 354 -31.65 -0.15 -4.13
N HIS A 355 -30.94 0.73 -3.41
CA HIS A 355 -31.26 2.15 -3.35
C HIS A 355 -31.05 2.84 -4.71
N GLU A 356 -31.94 3.77 -5.05
CA GLU A 356 -31.94 4.46 -6.36
C GLU A 356 -30.66 5.29 -6.64
N LEU A 357 -30.03 5.81 -5.59
CA LEU A 357 -28.79 6.60 -5.69
C LEU A 357 -27.52 5.74 -5.60
N VAL A 358 -27.65 4.41 -5.52
CA VAL A 358 -26.49 3.51 -5.40
C VAL A 358 -26.24 2.77 -6.71
N GLY A 359 -25.13 3.07 -7.36
CA GLY A 359 -24.69 2.42 -8.58
C GLY A 359 -24.00 1.10 -8.31
N GLU A 360 -23.12 1.06 -7.33
CA GLU A 360 -22.33 -0.12 -6.95
C GLU A 360 -22.09 -0.18 -5.45
N VAL A 361 -22.08 -1.38 -4.90
CA VAL A 361 -21.53 -1.69 -3.56
C VAL A 361 -20.39 -2.68 -3.74
N ARG A 362 -19.21 -2.34 -3.27
CA ARG A 362 -18.01 -3.14 -3.43
C ARG A 362 -17.14 -3.14 -2.18
N GLY A 363 -16.30 -4.15 -2.02
CA GLY A 363 -15.36 -4.24 -0.92
C GLY A 363 -14.92 -5.66 -0.62
N LYS A 364 -13.96 -5.79 0.29
CA LYS A 364 -13.42 -7.07 0.75
C LYS A 364 -12.92 -6.95 2.18
N GLY A 365 -13.28 -7.89 3.06
CA GLY A 365 -12.92 -7.78 4.47
C GLY A 365 -13.45 -6.50 5.11
N LEU A 366 -12.58 -5.78 5.81
CA LEU A 366 -12.90 -4.52 6.53
C LEU A 366 -12.60 -3.26 5.68
N ILE A 367 -12.78 -3.34 4.37
CA ILE A 367 -12.75 -2.18 3.48
C ILE A 367 -13.89 -2.28 2.48
N GLY A 368 -14.73 -1.24 2.38
CA GLY A 368 -15.88 -1.23 1.51
C GLY A 368 -16.26 0.16 1.05
N ALA A 369 -16.99 0.24 -0.05
CA ALA A 369 -17.53 1.46 -0.62
C ALA A 369 -18.94 1.27 -1.12
N VAL A 370 -19.71 2.34 -1.00
CA VAL A 370 -21.01 2.51 -1.65
C VAL A 370 -20.87 3.65 -2.65
N GLU A 371 -20.93 3.35 -3.93
CA GLU A 371 -20.78 4.34 -4.99
C GLU A 371 -22.10 5.00 -5.28
N LEU A 372 -22.15 6.30 -5.06
CA LEU A 372 -23.35 7.10 -5.32
C LEU A 372 -23.37 7.59 -6.77
N VAL A 373 -24.56 7.52 -7.38
CA VAL A 373 -24.80 7.93 -8.76
C VAL A 373 -26.04 8.83 -8.85
N ALA A 374 -26.01 9.78 -9.78
CA ALA A 374 -27.16 10.63 -10.08
C ALA A 374 -28.25 9.87 -10.85
N ASP A 375 -27.86 8.88 -11.65
CA ASP A 375 -28.74 7.98 -12.39
C ASP A 375 -28.23 6.56 -12.32
N LYS A 376 -29.00 5.66 -11.75
CA LYS A 376 -28.61 4.26 -11.57
C LYS A 376 -28.59 3.48 -12.89
N GLY A 377 -29.47 3.81 -13.83
CA GLY A 377 -29.56 3.11 -15.10
C GLY A 377 -28.34 3.32 -15.99
N THR A 378 -27.81 4.54 -15.97
CA THR A 378 -26.61 4.92 -16.75
C THR A 378 -25.33 4.88 -15.94
N GLY A 379 -25.41 4.80 -14.60
CA GLY A 379 -24.25 4.93 -13.73
C GLY A 379 -23.67 6.34 -13.66
N GLN A 380 -24.42 7.38 -14.12
CA GLN A 380 -23.94 8.75 -14.14
C GLN A 380 -23.57 9.24 -12.74
N ALA A 381 -22.34 9.75 -12.58
CA ALA A 381 -21.89 10.35 -11.33
C ALA A 381 -22.62 11.69 -11.06
N PHE A 382 -22.67 12.10 -9.79
CA PHE A 382 -23.05 13.46 -9.43
C PHE A 382 -22.02 14.47 -9.99
N ALA A 383 -22.49 15.68 -10.32
CA ALA A 383 -21.67 16.78 -10.83
C ALA A 383 -20.78 17.38 -9.72
#